data_2b61f0de28741fe45020a23a75250a12
#
_entry.id   2b61f0de28741fe45020a23a75250a12
#
_cell.length_a   1.000
_cell.length_b   1.000
_cell.length_c   1.000
_cell.angle_alpha   90.00
_cell.angle_beta   90.00
_cell.angle_gamma   90.00
#
_symmetry.space_group_name_H-M   'P 1'
#
loop_
_entity.id
_entity.type
_entity.pdbx_description
1 polymer ?
#
loop_
_entity_poly.entity_id
_entity_poly.type
_entity_poly.pdbx_seq_one_letter_code
_entity_poly.pdbx_strand_id
1 'polypeptide(L)'
;FTVMFFQGFLKKNETLGEALGRLVKFGWLEDTGNGYRMHPVIAESLCTKDFSEAEFQPFWERAQKCFFPKQASKDEDPRMEEIAWLVFQGISRVQGAVSDQLVALAAEAARYLELPVPMCGKIRELEKRCAEISNETKFMVACLTETKPEQNEEYIELFREQLKKRTLSSEWMLFAISDFCNRLEQNSNYECYREICDLIFQQKDNIDYKIGYALLQTNMQMLKLNVKKAEMWAERGILMCVQWGHSQRILDFLYPKAECHMFFQEKEKLADCLEKIEQIQQIQRKRQGESEYAIWQLRGQLAAMDQNMEEAAYCMEQATDRCKMYCGEKNQMYSALSEELARMYNAAGRREESLACHLAVRNQLLKNGYREGSMLLMVDNNMSVVYLDLGKPEEAIPYLTEALELTKENGLVGSAVAEPTWNLARVYRALGDEEKEDIYLKAAVEGFRECYPPEHPKRIAAEQRLKERQGE
;
A
#
# COMPACT_ATOMS: atom_id res chain seq x y z
N PHE A 1 -10.35 -23.29 -17.35
CA PHE A 1 -9.82 -23.35 -18.72
C PHE A 1 -10.87 -22.89 -19.69
N THR A 2 -10.69 -21.73 -20.28
CA THR A 2 -11.63 -21.18 -21.24
C THR A 2 -11.47 -21.85 -22.59
N VAL A 3 -12.59 -21.87 -23.33
CA VAL A 3 -12.69 -22.29 -24.75
C VAL A 3 -11.51 -21.78 -25.61
N MET A 4 -10.97 -20.62 -25.28
CA MET A 4 -9.86 -19.99 -26.02
C MET A 4 -8.52 -20.74 -25.90
N PHE A 5 -8.21 -21.33 -24.76
CA PHE A 5 -6.97 -22.09 -24.58
C PHE A 5 -6.94 -23.33 -25.47
N PHE A 6 -8.10 -24.00 -25.64
CA PHE A 6 -8.20 -25.21 -26.42
C PHE A 6 -8.28 -24.98 -27.92
N GLN A 7 -8.55 -23.76 -28.40
CA GLN A 7 -8.56 -23.49 -29.84
C GLN A 7 -7.19 -23.69 -30.51
N GLY A 8 -6.10 -23.61 -29.76
CA GLY A 8 -4.77 -23.97 -30.25
C GLY A 8 -4.54 -25.48 -30.45
N PHE A 9 -5.39 -26.32 -29.84
CA PHE A 9 -5.33 -27.77 -29.95
C PHE A 9 -6.34 -28.35 -30.97
N LEU A 10 -7.14 -27.50 -31.64
CA LEU A 10 -8.08 -27.94 -32.65
C LEU A 10 -7.34 -28.43 -33.91
N LYS A 11 -7.64 -29.61 -34.33
CA LYS A 11 -7.29 -30.08 -35.69
C LYS A 11 -8.07 -29.28 -36.73
N LYS A 12 -7.54 -29.22 -37.96
CA LYS A 12 -8.20 -28.57 -39.05
C LYS A 12 -9.60 -29.20 -39.23
N ASN A 13 -10.67 -28.38 -39.09
CA ASN A 13 -12.10 -28.80 -39.14
C ASN A 13 -12.65 -29.54 -37.90
N GLU A 14 -11.95 -29.55 -36.79
CA GLU A 14 -12.48 -30.12 -35.54
C GLU A 14 -13.26 -29.05 -34.76
N THR A 15 -14.42 -29.40 -34.20
CA THR A 15 -15.15 -28.53 -33.28
C THR A 15 -14.52 -28.57 -31.89
N LEU A 16 -14.74 -27.52 -31.09
CA LEU A 16 -14.24 -27.48 -29.71
C LEU A 16 -14.75 -28.65 -28.87
N GLY A 17 -16.04 -29.01 -29.02
CA GLY A 17 -16.64 -30.13 -28.28
C GLY A 17 -15.96 -31.47 -28.62
N GLU A 18 -15.63 -31.69 -29.88
CA GLU A 18 -14.90 -32.90 -30.32
C GLU A 18 -13.47 -32.91 -29.73
N ALA A 19 -12.78 -31.77 -29.73
CA ALA A 19 -11.44 -31.65 -29.14
C ALA A 19 -11.46 -31.90 -27.64
N LEU A 20 -12.40 -31.31 -26.90
CA LEU A 20 -12.57 -31.52 -25.45
C LEU A 20 -12.93 -33.01 -25.17
N GLY A 21 -13.86 -33.59 -25.89
CA GLY A 21 -14.20 -35.01 -25.76
C GLY A 21 -13.01 -35.93 -26.02
N ARG A 22 -12.14 -35.60 -26.99
CA ARG A 22 -10.90 -36.31 -27.26
C ARG A 22 -9.89 -36.19 -26.10
N LEU A 23 -9.75 -35.02 -25.53
CA LEU A 23 -8.82 -34.77 -24.38
C LEU A 23 -9.35 -35.51 -23.13
N VAL A 24 -10.64 -35.54 -22.90
CA VAL A 24 -11.26 -36.33 -21.81
C VAL A 24 -10.98 -37.83 -22.06
N LYS A 25 -11.16 -38.32 -23.29
CA LYS A 25 -10.90 -39.73 -23.64
C LYS A 25 -9.44 -40.12 -23.45
N PHE A 26 -8.50 -39.19 -23.62
CA PHE A 26 -7.09 -39.44 -23.34
C PHE A 26 -6.71 -39.28 -21.86
N GLY A 27 -7.65 -38.94 -20.98
CA GLY A 27 -7.42 -38.70 -19.56
C GLY A 27 -6.65 -37.42 -19.26
N TRP A 28 -6.57 -36.49 -20.24
CA TRP A 28 -5.93 -35.17 -20.03
C TRP A 28 -6.87 -34.18 -19.35
N LEU A 29 -8.17 -34.34 -19.57
CA LEU A 29 -9.22 -33.57 -18.92
C LEU A 29 -10.18 -34.50 -18.20
N GLU A 30 -10.72 -34.01 -17.08
CA GLU A 30 -11.86 -34.58 -16.38
C GLU A 30 -13.09 -33.70 -16.63
N ASP A 31 -14.18 -34.28 -17.08
CA ASP A 31 -15.45 -33.54 -17.17
C ASP A 31 -16.08 -33.49 -15.78
N THR A 32 -16.28 -32.29 -15.25
CA THR A 32 -16.86 -32.06 -13.92
C THR A 32 -18.37 -31.78 -13.96
N GLY A 33 -18.99 -31.87 -15.14
CA GLY A 33 -20.41 -31.54 -15.36
C GLY A 33 -20.67 -30.04 -15.48
N ASN A 34 -19.89 -29.20 -14.84
CA ASN A 34 -19.95 -27.73 -14.95
C ASN A 34 -18.75 -27.14 -15.71
N GLY A 35 -17.88 -27.99 -16.24
CA GLY A 35 -16.67 -27.59 -16.95
C GLY A 35 -15.67 -28.73 -17.04
N TYR A 36 -14.43 -28.38 -17.35
CA TYR A 36 -13.35 -29.35 -17.49
C TYR A 36 -12.21 -29.03 -16.54
N ARG A 37 -11.66 -30.05 -15.87
CA ARG A 37 -10.47 -29.95 -15.06
C ARG A 37 -9.31 -30.68 -15.76
N MET A 38 -8.15 -30.03 -15.82
CA MET A 38 -6.95 -30.68 -16.35
C MET A 38 -6.35 -31.64 -15.32
N HIS A 39 -5.90 -32.80 -15.78
CA HIS A 39 -5.18 -33.75 -14.92
C HIS A 39 -3.92 -33.06 -14.36
N PRO A 40 -3.63 -33.15 -13.03
CA PRO A 40 -2.55 -32.43 -12.40
C PRO A 40 -1.18 -32.62 -13.07
N VAL A 41 -0.83 -33.86 -13.43
CA VAL A 41 0.45 -34.17 -14.10
C VAL A 41 0.55 -33.52 -15.48
N ILE A 42 -0.55 -33.46 -16.23
CA ILE A 42 -0.58 -32.76 -17.53
C ILE A 42 -0.51 -31.26 -17.33
N ALA A 43 -1.22 -30.71 -16.37
CA ALA A 43 -1.13 -29.29 -16.01
C ALA A 43 0.29 -28.91 -15.63
N GLU A 44 0.96 -29.70 -14.80
CA GLU A 44 2.35 -29.49 -14.39
C GLU A 44 3.30 -29.56 -15.57
N SER A 45 3.17 -30.56 -16.46
CA SER A 45 4.01 -30.71 -17.66
C SER A 45 3.82 -29.55 -18.64
N LEU A 46 2.60 -29.06 -18.84
CA LEU A 46 2.33 -27.87 -19.65
C LEU A 46 2.78 -26.60 -18.96
N CYS A 47 2.77 -26.58 -17.63
CA CYS A 47 3.23 -25.48 -16.83
C CYS A 47 4.76 -25.27 -16.84
N THR A 48 5.55 -26.27 -17.26
CA THR A 48 7.00 -26.18 -17.36
C THR A 48 7.50 -25.75 -18.75
N LYS A 49 6.62 -25.70 -19.75
CA LYS A 49 7.03 -25.34 -21.11
C LYS A 49 7.16 -23.84 -21.26
N ASP A 50 8.37 -23.39 -21.59
CA ASP A 50 8.66 -22.04 -22.04
C ASP A 50 8.34 -21.88 -23.53
N PHE A 51 7.97 -20.68 -23.96
CA PHE A 51 7.70 -20.38 -25.37
C PHE A 51 8.25 -19.02 -25.77
N SER A 52 8.44 -18.84 -27.08
CA SER A 52 8.76 -17.54 -27.66
C SER A 52 7.50 -16.66 -27.71
N GLU A 53 7.67 -15.34 -27.86
CA GLU A 53 6.56 -14.43 -28.08
C GLU A 53 5.73 -14.82 -29.31
N ALA A 54 6.37 -15.27 -30.39
CA ALA A 54 5.69 -15.69 -31.62
C ALA A 54 4.77 -16.91 -31.38
N GLU A 55 5.15 -17.86 -30.52
CA GLU A 55 4.30 -18.98 -30.15
C GLU A 55 3.12 -18.56 -29.26
N PHE A 56 3.29 -17.51 -28.46
CA PHE A 56 2.26 -16.95 -27.58
C PHE A 56 1.34 -15.97 -28.32
N GLN A 57 1.77 -15.38 -29.44
CA GLN A 57 1.09 -14.34 -30.18
C GLN A 57 -0.39 -14.62 -30.50
N PRO A 58 -0.79 -15.83 -30.99
CA PRO A 58 -2.20 -16.10 -31.31
C PRO A 58 -3.13 -16.01 -30.08
N PHE A 59 -2.58 -16.22 -28.88
CA PHE A 59 -3.32 -16.12 -27.63
C PHE A 59 -3.43 -14.66 -27.17
N TRP A 60 -2.33 -13.92 -27.15
CA TRP A 60 -2.33 -12.55 -26.65
C TRP A 60 -3.07 -11.58 -27.58
N GLU A 61 -3.09 -11.80 -28.89
CA GLU A 61 -3.89 -10.99 -29.83
C GLU A 61 -5.40 -11.03 -29.51
N ARG A 62 -5.89 -12.14 -28.96
CA ARG A 62 -7.27 -12.26 -28.51
C ARG A 62 -7.48 -11.58 -27.16
N ALA A 63 -6.57 -11.79 -26.23
CA ALA A 63 -6.59 -11.15 -24.94
C ALA A 63 -6.53 -9.62 -25.08
N GLN A 64 -5.72 -9.11 -26.01
CA GLN A 64 -5.63 -7.69 -26.32
C GLN A 64 -6.97 -7.10 -26.76
N LYS A 65 -7.78 -7.86 -27.52
CA LYS A 65 -9.13 -7.41 -27.90
C LYS A 65 -10.10 -7.33 -26.73
N CYS A 66 -9.89 -8.10 -25.67
CA CYS A 66 -10.68 -8.04 -24.45
C CYS A 66 -10.29 -6.86 -23.56
N PHE A 67 -8.97 -6.63 -23.39
CA PHE A 67 -8.45 -5.55 -22.51
C PHE A 67 -8.48 -4.17 -23.17
N PHE A 68 -8.33 -4.11 -24.49
CA PHE A 68 -8.29 -2.84 -25.24
C PHE A 68 -9.38 -2.83 -26.33
N PRO A 69 -10.66 -2.91 -25.97
CA PRO A 69 -11.74 -2.89 -26.95
C PRO A 69 -11.75 -1.55 -27.68
N LYS A 70 -11.82 -1.59 -29.02
CA LYS A 70 -11.93 -0.38 -29.85
C LYS A 70 -13.24 0.40 -29.61
N GLN A 71 -14.24 -0.26 -29.03
CA GLN A 71 -15.49 0.34 -28.58
C GLN A 71 -15.77 -0.18 -27.18
N ALA A 72 -15.99 0.72 -26.23
CA ALA A 72 -16.37 0.37 -24.86
C ALA A 72 -17.69 -0.44 -24.89
N SER A 73 -17.63 -1.73 -24.71
CA SER A 73 -18.82 -2.54 -24.41
C SER A 73 -19.20 -2.24 -22.95
N LYS A 74 -20.47 -1.91 -22.71
CA LYS A 74 -20.98 -1.63 -21.35
C LYS A 74 -21.03 -2.87 -20.44
N ASP A 75 -20.84 -4.07 -21.00
CA ASP A 75 -20.88 -5.33 -20.28
C ASP A 75 -19.47 -5.91 -20.22
N GLU A 76 -18.90 -5.96 -19.01
CA GLU A 76 -17.67 -6.69 -18.76
C GLU A 76 -17.91 -8.19 -19.06
N ASP A 77 -17.06 -8.81 -19.87
CA ASP A 77 -17.10 -10.26 -20.07
C ASP A 77 -16.85 -10.92 -18.69
N PRO A 78 -17.80 -11.74 -18.18
CA PRO A 78 -17.66 -12.38 -16.86
C PRO A 78 -16.42 -13.29 -16.74
N ARG A 79 -15.73 -13.54 -17.85
CA ARG A 79 -14.48 -14.32 -17.91
C ARG A 79 -13.22 -13.45 -17.89
N MET A 80 -13.36 -12.14 -17.78
CA MET A 80 -12.20 -11.23 -17.86
C MET A 80 -11.14 -11.57 -16.82
N GLU A 81 -11.54 -11.92 -15.61
CA GLU A 81 -10.59 -12.30 -14.54
C GLU A 81 -9.80 -13.57 -14.91
N GLU A 82 -10.47 -14.58 -15.48
CA GLU A 82 -9.80 -15.80 -15.95
C GLU A 82 -8.85 -15.50 -17.11
N ILE A 83 -9.28 -14.66 -18.05
CA ILE A 83 -8.48 -14.24 -19.20
C ILE A 83 -7.24 -13.48 -18.70
N ALA A 84 -7.40 -12.53 -17.79
CA ALA A 84 -6.30 -11.77 -17.21
C ALA A 84 -5.28 -12.68 -16.53
N TRP A 85 -5.74 -13.64 -15.74
CA TRP A 85 -4.89 -14.61 -15.08
C TRP A 85 -4.10 -15.47 -16.07
N LEU A 86 -4.77 -16.00 -17.09
CA LEU A 86 -4.14 -16.81 -18.14
C LEU A 86 -3.11 -16.00 -18.93
N VAL A 87 -3.41 -14.75 -19.24
CA VAL A 87 -2.50 -13.82 -19.90
C VAL A 87 -1.25 -13.63 -19.04
N PHE A 88 -1.42 -13.26 -17.78
CA PHE A 88 -0.30 -13.01 -16.87
C PHE A 88 0.58 -14.26 -16.69
N GLN A 89 -0.02 -15.43 -16.48
CA GLN A 89 0.69 -16.70 -16.36
C GLN A 89 1.41 -17.08 -17.66
N GLY A 90 0.78 -16.88 -18.82
CA GLY A 90 1.38 -17.17 -20.11
C GLY A 90 2.58 -16.27 -20.40
N ILE A 91 2.41 -14.94 -20.23
CA ILE A 91 3.48 -13.96 -20.48
C ILE A 91 4.68 -14.19 -19.57
N SER A 92 4.46 -14.60 -18.32
CA SER A 92 5.55 -14.87 -17.38
C SER A 92 6.50 -16.00 -17.82
N ARG A 93 6.12 -16.78 -18.85
CA ARG A 93 6.89 -17.90 -19.42
C ARG A 93 7.46 -17.62 -20.81
N VAL A 94 7.18 -16.46 -21.36
CA VAL A 94 7.79 -16.06 -22.63
C VAL A 94 9.28 -15.87 -22.43
N GLN A 95 10.08 -16.54 -23.27
CA GLN A 95 11.55 -16.47 -23.28
C GLN A 95 12.05 -15.57 -24.41
N GLY A 96 13.29 -15.07 -24.27
CA GLY A 96 13.93 -14.22 -25.26
C GLY A 96 13.51 -12.75 -25.20
N ALA A 97 13.70 -12.03 -26.32
CA ALA A 97 13.25 -10.65 -26.45
C ALA A 97 11.73 -10.58 -26.51
N VAL A 98 11.16 -9.50 -26.00
CA VAL A 98 9.71 -9.25 -25.97
C VAL A 98 9.38 -7.88 -26.56
N SER A 99 8.18 -7.74 -27.09
CA SER A 99 7.67 -6.47 -27.62
C SER A 99 7.10 -5.57 -26.52
N ASP A 100 7.05 -4.26 -26.78
CA ASP A 100 6.38 -3.28 -25.93
C ASP A 100 4.91 -3.64 -25.67
N GLN A 101 4.22 -4.12 -26.70
CA GLN A 101 2.80 -4.51 -26.58
C GLN A 101 2.59 -5.68 -25.61
N LEU A 102 3.53 -6.64 -25.56
CA LEU A 102 3.43 -7.75 -24.64
C LEU A 102 3.64 -7.30 -23.19
N VAL A 103 4.58 -6.38 -22.95
CA VAL A 103 4.81 -5.80 -21.62
C VAL A 103 3.58 -4.99 -21.18
N ALA A 104 3.02 -4.16 -22.05
CA ALA A 104 1.79 -3.40 -21.78
C ALA A 104 0.60 -4.31 -21.44
N LEU A 105 0.44 -5.43 -22.17
CA LEU A 105 -0.62 -6.40 -21.90
C LEU A 105 -0.43 -7.10 -20.54
N ALA A 106 0.82 -7.42 -20.18
CA ALA A 106 1.13 -7.98 -18.86
C ALA A 106 0.78 -6.99 -17.74
N ALA A 107 1.10 -5.71 -17.92
CA ALA A 107 0.76 -4.65 -16.98
C ALA A 107 -0.76 -4.48 -16.85
N GLU A 108 -1.49 -4.48 -17.96
CA GLU A 108 -2.96 -4.41 -17.94
C GLU A 108 -3.60 -5.60 -17.21
N ALA A 109 -3.13 -6.81 -17.47
CA ALA A 109 -3.62 -8.01 -16.79
C ALA A 109 -3.35 -7.96 -15.28
N ALA A 110 -2.16 -7.51 -14.89
CA ALA A 110 -1.78 -7.39 -13.48
C ALA A 110 -2.62 -6.32 -12.75
N ARG A 111 -2.85 -5.16 -13.38
CA ARG A 111 -3.73 -4.11 -12.85
C ARG A 111 -5.16 -4.63 -12.68
N TYR A 112 -5.68 -5.31 -13.70
CA TYR A 112 -7.04 -5.84 -13.66
C TYR A 112 -7.24 -6.87 -12.54
N LEU A 113 -6.22 -7.71 -12.31
CA LEU A 113 -6.22 -8.73 -11.26
C LEU A 113 -5.87 -8.18 -9.87
N GLU A 114 -5.48 -6.91 -9.76
CA GLU A 114 -4.95 -6.32 -8.53
C GLU A 114 -3.86 -7.22 -7.92
N LEU A 115 -2.89 -7.63 -8.73
CA LEU A 115 -1.87 -8.59 -8.31
C LEU A 115 -0.94 -8.00 -7.24
N PRO A 116 -0.51 -8.83 -6.27
CA PRO A 116 0.49 -8.44 -5.30
C PRO A 116 1.77 -7.89 -5.95
N VAL A 117 2.33 -6.81 -5.39
CA VAL A 117 3.54 -6.16 -5.89
C VAL A 117 4.72 -7.14 -6.13
N PRO A 118 5.00 -8.12 -5.24
CA PRO A 118 6.04 -9.11 -5.50
C PRO A 118 5.82 -9.95 -6.75
N MET A 119 4.54 -10.23 -7.11
CA MET A 119 4.21 -10.94 -8.35
C MET A 119 4.43 -10.06 -9.57
N CYS A 120 4.22 -8.75 -9.46
CA CYS A 120 4.44 -7.79 -10.53
C CYS A 120 5.93 -7.62 -10.88
N GLY A 121 6.85 -8.07 -10.04
CA GLY A 121 8.30 -8.10 -10.33
C GLY A 121 8.65 -8.81 -11.63
N LYS A 122 7.85 -9.80 -12.05
CA LYS A 122 7.99 -10.48 -13.37
C LYS A 122 7.78 -9.51 -14.54
N ILE A 123 6.94 -8.50 -14.41
CA ILE A 123 6.73 -7.49 -15.46
C ILE A 123 8.01 -6.65 -15.63
N ARG A 124 8.70 -6.34 -14.53
CA ARG A 124 10.01 -5.66 -14.55
C ARG A 124 11.09 -6.48 -15.28
N GLU A 125 11.02 -7.80 -15.16
CA GLU A 125 11.95 -8.70 -15.90
C GLU A 125 11.62 -8.69 -17.40
N LEU A 126 10.35 -8.65 -17.78
CA LEU A 126 9.93 -8.51 -19.18
C LEU A 126 10.36 -7.13 -19.75
N GLU A 127 10.15 -6.06 -19.01
CA GLU A 127 10.60 -4.72 -19.37
C GLU A 127 12.09 -4.68 -19.78
N LYS A 128 12.96 -5.30 -18.97
CA LYS A 128 14.40 -5.38 -19.25
C LYS A 128 14.75 -6.14 -20.53
N ARG A 129 13.85 -6.99 -21.02
CA ARG A 129 14.03 -7.81 -22.23
C ARG A 129 13.39 -7.16 -23.45
N CYS A 130 12.72 -6.03 -23.30
CA CYS A 130 12.17 -5.22 -24.38
C CYS A 130 13.25 -4.26 -24.89
N ALA A 131 13.58 -4.35 -26.19
CA ALA A 131 14.61 -3.50 -26.78
C ALA A 131 14.17 -2.04 -26.91
N GLU A 132 12.91 -1.82 -27.27
CA GLU A 132 12.31 -0.50 -27.44
C GLU A 132 10.98 -0.45 -26.67
N ILE A 133 11.01 0.18 -25.51
CA ILE A 133 9.85 0.32 -24.66
C ILE A 133 9.33 1.77 -24.68
N SER A 134 8.03 1.94 -24.84
CA SER A 134 7.38 3.26 -24.82
C SER A 134 7.32 3.85 -23.41
N ASN A 135 7.27 5.17 -23.30
CA ASN A 135 7.10 5.84 -22.01
C ASN A 135 5.75 5.50 -21.35
N GLU A 136 4.72 5.20 -22.16
CA GLU A 136 3.44 4.71 -21.66
C GLU A 136 3.57 3.38 -20.95
N THR A 137 4.21 2.39 -21.58
CA THR A 137 4.44 1.07 -20.99
C THR A 137 5.36 1.14 -19.78
N LYS A 138 6.44 1.95 -19.83
CA LYS A 138 7.32 2.21 -18.67
C LYS A 138 6.52 2.74 -17.47
N PHE A 139 5.62 3.69 -17.72
CA PHE A 139 4.78 4.24 -16.69
C PHE A 139 3.83 3.19 -16.09
N MET A 140 3.17 2.38 -16.94
CA MET A 140 2.31 1.29 -16.49
C MET A 140 3.06 0.30 -15.59
N VAL A 141 4.29 -0.08 -15.98
CA VAL A 141 5.15 -0.96 -15.17
C VAL A 141 5.55 -0.30 -13.85
N ALA A 142 5.90 0.98 -13.90
CA ALA A 142 6.28 1.73 -12.70
C ALA A 142 5.14 1.83 -11.67
N CYS A 143 3.89 1.99 -12.11
CA CYS A 143 2.71 2.00 -11.22
C CYS A 143 2.46 0.67 -10.50
N LEU A 144 2.88 -0.45 -11.08
CA LEU A 144 2.60 -1.80 -10.56
C LEU A 144 3.76 -2.38 -9.74
N THR A 145 4.94 -1.78 -9.83
CA THR A 145 6.15 -2.37 -9.25
C THR A 145 6.79 -1.44 -8.25
N GLU A 146 7.48 -2.01 -7.27
CA GLU A 146 8.30 -1.20 -6.36
C GLU A 146 9.29 -0.34 -7.15
N THR A 147 9.33 0.96 -6.84
CA THR A 147 10.37 1.86 -7.32
C THR A 147 11.29 2.21 -6.17
N LYS A 148 12.58 2.31 -6.49
CA LYS A 148 13.54 2.83 -5.54
C LYS A 148 13.36 4.34 -5.39
N PRO A 149 13.70 4.94 -4.23
CA PRO A 149 13.62 6.38 -4.03
C PRO A 149 14.28 7.20 -5.16
N GLU A 150 15.38 6.72 -5.69
CA GLU A 150 16.13 7.35 -6.79
C GLU A 150 15.34 7.37 -8.13
N GLN A 151 14.32 6.54 -8.26
CA GLN A 151 13.47 6.43 -9.46
C GLN A 151 12.17 7.27 -9.36
N ASN A 152 11.96 7.93 -8.23
CA ASN A 152 10.73 8.71 -8.05
C ASN A 152 10.64 9.92 -8.98
N GLU A 153 11.76 10.57 -9.29
CA GLU A 153 11.78 11.68 -10.24
C GLU A 153 11.40 11.21 -11.66
N GLU A 154 11.94 10.08 -12.11
CA GLU A 154 11.59 9.47 -13.40
C GLU A 154 10.10 9.10 -13.44
N TYR A 155 9.56 8.51 -12.38
CA TYR A 155 8.14 8.20 -12.26
C TYR A 155 7.25 9.44 -12.39
N ILE A 156 7.61 10.50 -11.69
CA ILE A 156 6.88 11.77 -11.71
C ILE A 156 6.89 12.39 -13.13
N GLU A 157 8.03 12.34 -13.81
CA GLU A 157 8.14 12.87 -15.18
C GLU A 157 7.29 12.05 -16.15
N LEU A 158 7.31 10.73 -16.07
CA LEU A 158 6.43 9.86 -16.84
C LEU A 158 4.95 10.17 -16.57
N PHE A 159 4.59 10.39 -15.30
CA PHE A 159 3.21 10.75 -14.94
C PHE A 159 2.78 12.09 -15.56
N ARG A 160 3.63 13.12 -15.50
CA ARG A 160 3.38 14.42 -16.17
C ARG A 160 3.17 14.26 -17.66
N GLU A 161 3.99 13.42 -18.30
CA GLU A 161 3.88 13.14 -19.73
C GLU A 161 2.53 12.50 -20.09
N GLN A 162 2.11 11.48 -19.32
CA GLN A 162 0.83 10.80 -19.55
C GLN A 162 -0.36 11.71 -19.33
N LEU A 163 -0.33 12.58 -18.30
CA LEU A 163 -1.36 13.59 -18.08
C LEU A 163 -1.47 14.59 -19.23
N LYS A 164 -0.36 14.96 -19.87
CA LYS A 164 -0.34 15.87 -21.02
C LYS A 164 -0.78 15.19 -22.32
N LYS A 165 -0.31 13.98 -22.59
CA LYS A 165 -0.58 13.23 -23.82
C LYS A 165 -1.96 12.59 -23.86
N ARG A 166 -2.52 12.22 -22.70
CA ARG A 166 -3.83 11.53 -22.57
C ARG A 166 -3.89 10.22 -23.37
N THR A 167 -2.82 9.45 -23.39
CA THR A 167 -2.75 8.18 -24.13
C THR A 167 -3.37 7.03 -23.35
N LEU A 168 -3.27 7.06 -22.02
CA LEU A 168 -3.82 6.04 -21.13
C LEU A 168 -5.34 6.18 -20.96
N SER A 169 -6.01 5.06 -20.71
CA SER A 169 -7.42 5.04 -20.33
C SER A 169 -7.68 5.78 -19.02
N SER A 170 -8.93 6.24 -18.82
CA SER A 170 -9.35 6.86 -17.56
C SER A 170 -9.12 5.96 -16.35
N GLU A 171 -9.31 4.65 -16.51
CA GLU A 171 -9.08 3.67 -15.44
C GLU A 171 -7.62 3.59 -15.03
N TRP A 172 -6.69 3.58 -16.01
CA TRP A 172 -5.26 3.66 -15.74
C TRP A 172 -4.88 4.95 -15.04
N MET A 173 -5.46 6.07 -15.45
CA MET A 173 -5.18 7.36 -14.83
C MET A 173 -5.68 7.41 -13.39
N LEU A 174 -6.85 6.86 -13.09
CA LEU A 174 -7.35 6.77 -11.71
C LEU A 174 -6.48 5.85 -10.85
N PHE A 175 -6.06 4.71 -11.39
CA PHE A 175 -5.11 3.80 -10.72
C PHE A 175 -3.78 4.52 -10.43
N ALA A 176 -3.23 5.22 -11.44
CA ALA A 176 -1.98 5.96 -11.29
C ALA A 176 -2.09 7.14 -10.29
N ILE A 177 -3.25 7.80 -10.21
CA ILE A 177 -3.50 8.84 -9.19
C ILE A 177 -3.49 8.24 -7.79
N SER A 178 -4.11 7.07 -7.60
CA SER A 178 -4.08 6.36 -6.31
C SER A 178 -2.65 5.95 -5.92
N ASP A 179 -1.91 5.33 -6.86
CA ASP A 179 -0.50 4.98 -6.65
C ASP A 179 0.37 6.21 -6.36
N PHE A 180 0.15 7.31 -7.07
CA PHE A 180 0.85 8.57 -6.82
C PHE A 180 0.59 9.13 -5.42
N CYS A 181 -0.64 9.06 -4.92
CA CYS A 181 -0.95 9.44 -3.54
C CYS A 181 -0.13 8.63 -2.53
N ASN A 182 -0.10 7.30 -2.70
CA ASN A 182 0.64 6.41 -1.81
C ASN A 182 2.16 6.68 -1.82
N ARG A 183 2.72 7.02 -2.99
CA ARG A 183 4.16 7.33 -3.12
C ARG A 183 4.56 8.69 -2.55
N LEU A 184 3.65 9.66 -2.58
CA LEU A 184 3.93 11.00 -2.06
C LEU A 184 3.91 11.09 -0.55
N GLU A 185 3.14 10.26 0.13
CA GLU A 185 3.23 10.09 1.58
C GLU A 185 4.66 9.78 2.02
N GLN A 186 5.41 9.12 1.14
CA GLN A 186 6.77 8.68 1.38
C GLN A 186 7.84 9.77 1.21
N ASN A 187 7.60 10.80 0.41
CA ASN A 187 8.67 11.71 -0.05
C ASN A 187 8.48 13.19 0.30
N SER A 188 7.37 13.59 0.97
CA SER A 188 7.09 14.97 1.42
C SER A 188 7.25 16.06 0.33
N ASN A 189 7.18 15.71 -0.95
CA ASN A 189 7.36 16.66 -2.06
C ASN A 189 6.05 17.37 -2.44
N TYR A 190 5.69 18.38 -1.65
CA TYR A 190 4.44 19.15 -1.81
C TYR A 190 4.37 19.99 -3.10
N GLU A 191 5.50 20.39 -3.69
CA GLU A 191 5.49 21.17 -4.92
C GLU A 191 5.05 20.32 -6.12
N CYS A 192 5.61 19.10 -6.23
CA CYS A 192 5.20 18.14 -7.25
C CYS A 192 3.71 17.77 -7.11
N TYR A 193 3.24 17.58 -5.88
CA TYR A 193 1.82 17.32 -5.60
C TYR A 193 0.91 18.42 -6.15
N ARG A 194 1.27 19.67 -5.89
CA ARG A 194 0.51 20.83 -6.35
C ARG A 194 0.44 20.88 -7.87
N GLU A 195 1.56 20.66 -8.55
CA GLU A 195 1.62 20.65 -10.00
C GLU A 195 0.71 19.56 -10.61
N ILE A 196 0.79 18.34 -10.10
CA ILE A 196 -0.08 17.23 -10.56
C ILE A 196 -1.55 17.53 -10.31
N CYS A 197 -1.90 18.09 -9.15
CA CYS A 197 -3.26 18.55 -8.87
C CYS A 197 -3.75 19.58 -9.91
N ASP A 198 -2.91 20.56 -10.27
CA ASP A 198 -3.26 21.59 -11.24
C ASP A 198 -3.44 20.99 -12.65
N LEU A 199 -2.59 20.05 -13.06
CA LEU A 199 -2.73 19.34 -14.33
C LEU A 199 -4.03 18.51 -14.40
N ILE A 200 -4.39 17.83 -13.34
CA ILE A 200 -5.65 17.06 -13.26
C ILE A 200 -6.85 18.01 -13.23
N PHE A 201 -6.78 19.11 -12.49
CA PHE A 201 -7.85 20.10 -12.43
C PHE A 201 -8.13 20.75 -13.79
N GLN A 202 -7.12 20.95 -14.63
CA GLN A 202 -7.30 21.43 -16.00
C GLN A 202 -8.15 20.49 -16.87
N GLN A 203 -8.34 19.24 -16.47
CA GLN A 203 -9.12 18.21 -17.16
C GLN A 203 -10.57 18.07 -16.61
N LYS A 204 -11.07 19.11 -15.98
CA LYS A 204 -12.35 19.13 -15.23
C LYS A 204 -13.61 18.73 -16.01
N ASP A 205 -13.53 18.61 -17.31
CA ASP A 205 -14.68 18.20 -18.15
C ASP A 205 -14.84 16.66 -18.15
N ASN A 206 -13.83 15.92 -17.76
CA ASN A 206 -13.87 14.46 -17.60
C ASN A 206 -14.24 14.10 -16.16
N ILE A 207 -15.23 13.21 -16.00
CA ILE A 207 -15.75 12.76 -14.70
C ILE A 207 -14.68 12.03 -13.89
N ASP A 208 -13.90 11.15 -14.55
CA ASP A 208 -12.84 10.37 -13.90
C ASP A 208 -11.77 11.29 -13.31
N TYR A 209 -11.38 12.33 -14.03
CA TYR A 209 -10.44 13.33 -13.51
C TYR A 209 -11.00 14.14 -12.33
N LYS A 210 -12.33 14.37 -12.29
CA LYS A 210 -12.96 15.02 -11.12
C LYS A 210 -12.89 14.10 -9.88
N ILE A 211 -13.15 12.81 -10.07
CA ILE A 211 -13.01 11.80 -9.01
C ILE A 211 -11.55 11.73 -8.55
N GLY A 212 -10.60 11.62 -9.50
CA GLY A 212 -9.18 11.62 -9.21
C GLY A 212 -8.70 12.88 -8.48
N TYR A 213 -9.21 14.05 -8.86
CA TYR A 213 -8.92 15.30 -8.15
C TYR A 213 -9.45 15.30 -6.71
N ALA A 214 -10.65 14.77 -6.49
CA ALA A 214 -11.20 14.64 -5.13
C ALA A 214 -10.34 13.69 -4.27
N LEU A 215 -9.85 12.59 -4.85
CA LEU A 215 -8.95 11.66 -4.18
C LEU A 215 -7.62 12.33 -3.79
N LEU A 216 -6.98 13.03 -4.73
CA LEU A 216 -5.78 13.80 -4.46
C LEU A 216 -5.99 14.84 -3.35
N GLN A 217 -7.11 15.58 -3.38
CA GLN A 217 -7.42 16.55 -2.33
C GLN A 217 -7.61 15.89 -0.98
N THR A 218 -8.29 14.73 -0.92
CA THR A 218 -8.46 13.96 0.31
C THR A 218 -7.10 13.63 0.94
N ASN A 219 -6.21 12.99 0.17
CA ASN A 219 -4.88 12.59 0.65
C ASN A 219 -3.99 13.80 1.00
N MET A 220 -3.99 14.84 0.15
CA MET A 220 -3.23 16.06 0.44
C MET A 220 -3.68 16.74 1.76
N GLN A 221 -4.98 16.75 2.06
CA GLN A 221 -5.44 17.34 3.31
C GLN A 221 -5.09 16.43 4.51
N MET A 222 -5.04 15.10 4.34
CA MET A 222 -4.53 14.18 5.37
C MET A 222 -3.06 14.46 5.67
N LEU A 223 -2.21 14.54 4.66
CA LEU A 223 -0.79 14.85 4.80
C LEU A 223 -0.52 16.20 5.50
N LYS A 224 -1.40 17.19 5.26
CA LYS A 224 -1.34 18.51 5.93
C LYS A 224 -2.00 18.53 7.31
N LEU A 225 -2.44 17.38 7.81
CA LEU A 225 -3.19 17.25 9.07
C LEU A 225 -4.49 18.09 9.11
N ASN A 226 -5.03 18.48 7.94
CA ASN A 226 -6.30 19.17 7.81
C ASN A 226 -7.47 18.16 7.74
N VAL A 227 -7.58 17.29 8.74
CA VAL A 227 -8.42 16.08 8.71
C VAL A 227 -9.89 16.40 8.42
N LYS A 228 -10.46 17.50 8.91
CA LYS A 228 -11.83 17.94 8.58
C LYS A 228 -12.02 18.24 7.10
N LYS A 229 -11.01 18.82 6.45
CA LYS A 229 -11.06 19.05 4.99
C LYS A 229 -10.89 17.77 4.20
N ALA A 230 -10.07 16.85 4.70
CA ALA A 230 -9.91 15.51 4.11
C ALA A 230 -11.24 14.75 4.15
N GLU A 231 -11.91 14.71 5.29
CA GLU A 231 -13.25 14.11 5.44
C GLU A 231 -14.25 14.69 4.44
N MET A 232 -14.30 16.03 4.34
CA MET A 232 -15.18 16.72 3.38
C MET A 232 -14.89 16.32 1.92
N TRP A 233 -13.63 16.19 1.53
CA TRP A 233 -13.26 15.76 0.18
C TRP A 233 -13.58 14.28 -0.06
N ALA A 234 -13.37 13.41 0.93
CA ALA A 234 -13.76 12.01 0.88
C ALA A 234 -15.29 11.85 0.67
N GLU A 235 -16.10 12.57 1.44
CA GLU A 235 -17.56 12.58 1.26
C GLU A 235 -17.98 13.06 -0.14
N ARG A 236 -17.32 14.11 -0.63
CA ARG A 236 -17.57 14.63 -1.98
C ARG A 236 -17.22 13.60 -3.05
N GLY A 237 -16.09 12.90 -2.90
CA GLY A 237 -15.69 11.80 -3.77
C GLY A 237 -16.71 10.66 -3.77
N ILE A 238 -17.19 10.22 -2.62
CA ILE A 238 -18.23 9.20 -2.49
C ILE A 238 -19.50 9.62 -3.24
N LEU A 239 -19.97 10.86 -3.02
CA LEU A 239 -21.16 11.39 -3.71
C LEU A 239 -20.98 11.40 -5.24
N MET A 240 -19.81 11.79 -5.73
CA MET A 240 -19.49 11.74 -7.16
C MET A 240 -19.51 10.31 -7.70
N CYS A 241 -18.91 9.35 -7.00
CA CYS A 241 -18.92 7.96 -7.38
C CYS A 241 -20.36 7.40 -7.47
N VAL A 242 -21.20 7.71 -6.50
CA VAL A 242 -22.62 7.28 -6.51
C VAL A 242 -23.37 7.96 -7.66
N GLN A 243 -23.21 9.27 -7.84
CA GLN A 243 -23.95 10.04 -8.85
C GLN A 243 -23.63 9.58 -10.27
N TRP A 244 -22.42 9.19 -10.54
CA TRP A 244 -21.95 8.83 -11.90
C TRP A 244 -21.74 7.34 -12.12
N GLY A 245 -22.14 6.49 -11.15
CA GLY A 245 -22.12 5.02 -11.30
C GLY A 245 -20.75 4.37 -11.16
N HIS A 246 -19.77 5.06 -10.56
CA HIS A 246 -18.43 4.53 -10.29
C HIS A 246 -18.37 3.82 -8.92
N SER A 247 -19.28 2.86 -8.68
CA SER A 247 -19.40 2.18 -7.38
C SER A 247 -18.11 1.48 -6.92
N GLN A 248 -17.29 0.99 -7.87
CA GLN A 248 -15.99 0.38 -7.59
C GLN A 248 -14.98 1.35 -6.95
N ARG A 249 -15.16 2.66 -7.12
CA ARG A 249 -14.26 3.70 -6.61
C ARG A 249 -14.68 4.26 -5.25
N ILE A 250 -15.81 3.83 -4.70
CA ILE A 250 -16.27 4.30 -3.39
C ILE A 250 -15.27 3.93 -2.28
N LEU A 251 -14.63 2.76 -2.40
CA LEU A 251 -13.63 2.30 -1.44
C LEU A 251 -12.43 3.25 -1.35
N ASP A 252 -11.98 3.83 -2.48
CA ASP A 252 -10.86 4.79 -2.53
C ASP A 252 -11.08 6.00 -1.61
N PHE A 253 -12.33 6.30 -1.24
CA PHE A 253 -12.70 7.39 -0.34
C PHE A 253 -13.16 6.93 1.03
N LEU A 254 -13.72 5.72 1.16
CA LEU A 254 -14.17 5.20 2.45
C LEU A 254 -12.99 4.90 3.38
N TYR A 255 -11.85 4.40 2.85
CA TYR A 255 -10.66 4.18 3.66
C TYR A 255 -10.11 5.48 4.26
N PRO A 256 -9.79 6.53 3.48
CA PRO A 256 -9.35 7.81 4.05
C PRO A 256 -10.40 8.44 4.98
N LYS A 257 -11.70 8.24 4.72
CA LYS A 257 -12.75 8.69 5.63
C LYS A 257 -12.69 7.96 6.98
N ALA A 258 -12.47 6.65 6.96
CA ALA A 258 -12.28 5.86 8.18
C ALA A 258 -11.05 6.34 8.97
N GLU A 259 -9.94 6.66 8.29
CA GLU A 259 -8.75 7.24 8.92
C GLU A 259 -9.02 8.60 9.57
N CYS A 260 -9.86 9.45 8.94
CA CYS A 260 -10.31 10.70 9.57
C CYS A 260 -11.02 10.43 10.90
N HIS A 261 -11.93 9.43 10.94
CA HIS A 261 -12.65 9.07 12.16
C HIS A 261 -11.75 8.42 13.22
N MET A 262 -10.72 7.67 12.79
CA MET A 262 -9.66 7.20 13.70
C MET A 262 -8.92 8.37 14.36
N PHE A 263 -8.54 9.36 13.57
CA PHE A 263 -7.84 10.55 14.10
C PHE A 263 -8.65 11.29 15.15
N PHE A 264 -9.96 11.43 14.95
CA PHE A 264 -10.86 12.09 15.90
C PHE A 264 -11.37 11.17 17.03
N GLN A 265 -10.96 9.90 17.05
CA GLN A 265 -11.43 8.89 18.02
C GLN A 265 -12.97 8.72 17.98
N GLU A 266 -13.58 8.84 16.80
CA GLU A 266 -15.02 8.74 16.57
C GLU A 266 -15.43 7.29 16.28
N LYS A 267 -15.46 6.46 17.32
CA LYS A 267 -15.65 5.01 17.24
C LYS A 267 -16.87 4.58 16.42
N GLU A 268 -18.04 5.15 16.67
CA GLU A 268 -19.28 4.78 16.00
C GLU A 268 -19.22 5.06 14.49
N LYS A 269 -18.61 6.18 14.10
CA LYS A 269 -18.43 6.52 12.69
C LYS A 269 -17.40 5.63 12.00
N LEU A 270 -16.33 5.26 12.71
CA LEU A 270 -15.34 4.32 12.21
C LEU A 270 -15.97 2.95 11.97
N ALA A 271 -16.80 2.46 12.91
CA ALA A 271 -17.53 1.20 12.78
C ALA A 271 -18.51 1.22 11.57
N ASP A 272 -19.23 2.31 11.36
CA ASP A 272 -20.11 2.51 10.19
C ASP A 272 -19.32 2.49 8.87
N CYS A 273 -18.16 3.14 8.84
CA CYS A 273 -17.28 3.07 7.65
C CYS A 273 -16.81 1.65 7.38
N LEU A 274 -16.37 0.91 8.39
CA LEU A 274 -15.92 -0.46 8.26
C LEU A 274 -17.03 -1.38 7.74
N GLU A 275 -18.24 -1.28 8.30
CA GLU A 275 -19.38 -2.07 7.82
C GLU A 275 -19.66 -1.81 6.33
N LYS A 276 -19.66 -0.55 5.91
CA LYS A 276 -19.85 -0.18 4.49
C LYS A 276 -18.74 -0.73 3.59
N ILE A 277 -17.47 -0.67 4.03
CA ILE A 277 -16.34 -1.22 3.30
C ILE A 277 -16.53 -2.73 3.11
N GLU A 278 -16.86 -3.47 4.17
CA GLU A 278 -17.07 -4.91 4.12
C GLU A 278 -18.25 -5.29 3.19
N GLN A 279 -19.36 -4.57 3.26
CA GLN A 279 -20.51 -4.78 2.38
C GLN A 279 -20.16 -4.56 0.91
N ILE A 280 -19.43 -3.49 0.57
CA ILE A 280 -19.03 -3.21 -0.81
C ILE A 280 -18.07 -4.29 -1.33
N GLN A 281 -17.11 -4.73 -0.52
CA GLN A 281 -16.19 -5.79 -0.93
C GLN A 281 -16.90 -7.12 -1.19
N GLN A 282 -17.88 -7.49 -0.37
CA GLN A 282 -18.69 -8.69 -0.60
C GLN A 282 -19.45 -8.63 -1.93
N ILE A 283 -20.00 -7.46 -2.29
CA ILE A 283 -20.74 -7.26 -3.55
C ILE A 283 -19.79 -7.31 -4.75
N GLN A 284 -18.63 -6.66 -4.64
CA GLN A 284 -17.67 -6.55 -5.75
C GLN A 284 -16.96 -7.87 -6.06
N ARG A 285 -17.09 -8.91 -5.22
CA ARG A 285 -16.40 -10.20 -5.36
C ARG A 285 -14.91 -10.10 -5.72
N LYS A 286 -14.30 -8.98 -5.36
CA LYS A 286 -12.87 -8.77 -5.63
C LYS A 286 -12.06 -9.83 -4.91
N ARG A 287 -11.05 -10.36 -5.60
CA ARG A 287 -10.04 -11.20 -4.97
C ARG A 287 -9.40 -10.42 -3.84
N GLN A 288 -9.09 -11.15 -2.78
CA GLN A 288 -8.43 -10.65 -1.59
C GLN A 288 -7.13 -9.95 -1.98
N GLY A 289 -7.12 -8.62 -1.91
CA GLY A 289 -6.04 -7.76 -2.32
C GLY A 289 -5.66 -6.74 -1.26
N GLU A 290 -5.18 -5.61 -1.71
CA GLU A 290 -4.73 -4.49 -0.85
C GLU A 290 -5.75 -4.11 0.23
N SER A 291 -7.03 -4.11 -0.12
CA SER A 291 -8.10 -3.76 0.81
C SER A 291 -8.25 -4.72 2.00
N GLU A 292 -7.75 -5.96 1.92
CA GLU A 292 -7.93 -6.92 3.02
C GLU A 292 -7.08 -6.56 4.25
N TYR A 293 -5.83 -6.13 4.09
CA TYR A 293 -5.02 -5.71 5.24
C TYR A 293 -5.59 -4.45 5.91
N ALA A 294 -6.14 -3.51 5.13
CA ALA A 294 -6.73 -2.29 5.65
C ALA A 294 -7.98 -2.56 6.52
N ILE A 295 -8.80 -3.55 6.15
CA ILE A 295 -9.94 -3.97 7.01
C ILE A 295 -9.44 -4.47 8.37
N TRP A 296 -8.41 -5.30 8.37
CA TRP A 296 -7.84 -5.82 9.61
C TRP A 296 -7.21 -4.70 10.45
N GLN A 297 -6.57 -3.72 9.81
CA GLN A 297 -6.08 -2.53 10.49
C GLN A 297 -7.22 -1.76 11.18
N LEU A 298 -8.31 -1.48 10.45
CA LEU A 298 -9.48 -0.77 11.02
C LEU A 298 -10.13 -1.54 12.19
N ARG A 299 -10.23 -2.88 12.08
CA ARG A 299 -10.69 -3.74 13.19
C ARG A 299 -9.78 -3.63 14.40
N GLY A 300 -8.46 -3.65 14.19
CA GLY A 300 -7.48 -3.50 15.26
C GLY A 300 -7.61 -2.15 15.97
N GLN A 301 -7.82 -1.08 15.22
CA GLN A 301 -8.06 0.26 15.78
C GLN A 301 -9.36 0.33 16.60
N LEU A 302 -10.45 -0.27 16.11
CA LEU A 302 -11.70 -0.36 16.87
C LEU A 302 -11.51 -1.13 18.18
N ALA A 303 -10.81 -2.27 18.14
CA ALA A 303 -10.51 -3.05 19.33
C ALA A 303 -9.66 -2.25 20.34
N ALA A 304 -8.69 -1.47 19.85
CA ALA A 304 -7.87 -0.59 20.70
C ALA A 304 -8.71 0.53 21.34
N MET A 305 -9.66 1.12 20.61
CA MET A 305 -10.62 2.08 21.17
C MET A 305 -11.50 1.46 22.27
N ASP A 306 -11.77 0.15 22.19
CA ASP A 306 -12.47 -0.62 23.21
C ASP A 306 -11.56 -1.07 24.36
N GLN A 307 -10.30 -0.68 24.37
CA GLN A 307 -9.27 -1.10 25.32
C GLN A 307 -9.02 -2.64 25.32
N ASN A 308 -9.43 -3.32 24.25
CA ASN A 308 -9.16 -4.74 24.03
C ASN A 308 -7.83 -4.90 23.27
N MET A 309 -6.71 -4.73 23.97
CA MET A 309 -5.38 -4.69 23.36
C MET A 309 -4.93 -6.04 22.78
N GLU A 310 -5.40 -7.16 23.33
CA GLU A 310 -5.12 -8.49 22.75
C GLU A 310 -5.81 -8.68 21.40
N GLU A 311 -7.06 -8.29 21.27
CA GLU A 311 -7.79 -8.33 20.00
C GLU A 311 -7.19 -7.33 19.00
N ALA A 312 -6.79 -6.14 19.48
CA ALA A 312 -6.11 -5.15 18.66
C ALA A 312 -4.80 -5.71 18.09
N ALA A 313 -3.97 -6.35 18.90
CA ALA A 313 -2.74 -7.00 18.48
C ALA A 313 -3.01 -8.11 17.46
N TYR A 314 -3.97 -8.99 17.73
CA TYR A 314 -4.36 -10.05 16.79
C TYR A 314 -4.79 -9.50 15.43
N CYS A 315 -5.65 -8.47 15.40
CA CYS A 315 -6.07 -7.85 14.16
C CYS A 315 -4.89 -7.21 13.40
N MET A 316 -3.96 -6.58 14.12
CA MET A 316 -2.76 -6.00 13.52
C MET A 316 -1.79 -7.06 12.98
N GLU A 317 -1.66 -8.23 13.64
CA GLU A 317 -0.94 -9.40 13.10
C GLU A 317 -1.52 -9.80 11.73
N GLN A 318 -2.86 -9.93 11.66
CA GLN A 318 -3.56 -10.27 10.42
C GLN A 318 -3.36 -9.20 9.33
N ALA A 319 -3.40 -7.91 9.70
CA ALA A 319 -3.13 -6.81 8.77
C ALA A 319 -1.70 -6.86 8.23
N THR A 320 -0.72 -7.04 9.11
CA THR A 320 0.70 -7.04 8.77
C THR A 320 1.05 -8.22 7.86
N ASP A 321 0.56 -9.44 8.16
CA ASP A 321 0.79 -10.63 7.33
C ASP A 321 0.21 -10.48 5.93
N ARG A 322 -0.99 -9.93 5.80
CA ARG A 322 -1.63 -9.69 4.52
C ARG A 322 -0.93 -8.60 3.72
N CYS A 323 -0.54 -7.50 4.39
CA CYS A 323 0.24 -6.45 3.76
C CYS A 323 1.59 -6.99 3.25
N LYS A 324 2.26 -7.84 4.02
CA LYS A 324 3.50 -8.51 3.61
C LYS A 324 3.29 -9.34 2.34
N MET A 325 2.20 -10.11 2.28
CA MET A 325 1.90 -10.93 1.10
C MET A 325 1.55 -10.09 -0.12
N TYR A 326 0.81 -9.00 0.06
CA TYR A 326 0.31 -8.18 -1.04
C TYR A 326 1.30 -7.13 -1.51
N CYS A 327 1.85 -6.33 -0.58
CA CYS A 327 2.75 -5.22 -0.88
C CYS A 327 4.23 -5.63 -0.87
N GLY A 328 4.58 -6.72 -0.18
CA GLY A 328 5.95 -7.17 0.03
C GLY A 328 6.61 -6.51 1.25
N GLU A 329 7.69 -7.15 1.74
CA GLU A 329 8.41 -6.70 2.95
C GLU A 329 9.13 -5.35 2.78
N LYS A 330 9.44 -4.94 1.54
CA LYS A 330 10.14 -3.67 1.29
C LYS A 330 9.22 -2.47 1.22
N ASN A 331 7.92 -2.71 1.18
CA ASN A 331 6.93 -1.65 1.11
C ASN A 331 6.87 -0.90 2.44
N GLN A 332 6.77 0.43 2.37
CA GLN A 332 6.69 1.26 3.58
C GLN A 332 5.42 1.02 4.39
N MET A 333 4.30 0.66 3.74
CA MET A 333 3.07 0.29 4.44
C MET A 333 3.28 -0.92 5.35
N TYR A 334 4.04 -1.94 4.89
CA TYR A 334 4.41 -3.08 5.74
C TYR A 334 5.21 -2.63 6.97
N SER A 335 6.16 -1.71 6.79
CA SER A 335 6.94 -1.16 7.92
C SER A 335 6.04 -0.36 8.88
N ALA A 336 5.11 0.45 8.35
CA ALA A 336 4.17 1.23 9.15
C ALA A 336 3.22 0.34 9.97
N LEU A 337 2.63 -0.68 9.35
CA LEU A 337 1.77 -1.64 10.04
C LEU A 337 2.53 -2.48 11.08
N SER A 338 3.78 -2.85 10.78
CA SER A 338 4.61 -3.59 11.72
C SER A 338 4.99 -2.74 12.94
N GLU A 339 5.23 -1.45 12.75
CA GLU A 339 5.44 -0.51 13.85
C GLU A 339 4.18 -0.35 14.71
N GLU A 340 3.02 -0.23 14.07
CA GLU A 340 1.74 -0.17 14.77
C GLU A 340 1.44 -1.46 15.55
N LEU A 341 1.73 -2.62 14.97
CA LEU A 341 1.67 -3.92 15.65
C LEU A 341 2.56 -3.96 16.90
N ALA A 342 3.81 -3.46 16.77
CA ALA A 342 4.73 -3.41 17.90
C ALA A 342 4.17 -2.56 19.06
N ARG A 343 3.51 -1.45 18.75
CA ARG A 343 2.82 -0.63 19.76
C ARG A 343 1.65 -1.37 20.41
N MET A 344 0.86 -2.12 19.63
CA MET A 344 -0.24 -2.93 20.16
C MET A 344 0.29 -4.06 21.08
N TYR A 345 1.38 -4.71 20.69
CA TYR A 345 2.05 -5.69 21.57
C TYR A 345 2.48 -5.05 22.90
N ASN A 346 3.10 -3.88 22.87
CA ASN A 346 3.50 -3.21 24.12
C ASN A 346 2.28 -2.87 24.99
N ALA A 347 1.20 -2.36 24.38
CA ALA A 347 -0.04 -2.05 25.08
C ALA A 347 -0.74 -3.28 25.65
N ALA A 348 -0.62 -4.44 25.00
CA ALA A 348 -1.09 -5.75 25.50
C ALA A 348 -0.16 -6.38 26.55
N GLY A 349 0.98 -5.73 26.87
CA GLY A 349 1.96 -6.28 27.82
C GLY A 349 2.93 -7.30 27.23
N ARG A 350 2.85 -7.57 25.91
CA ARG A 350 3.73 -8.49 25.14
C ARG A 350 5.03 -7.77 24.73
N ARG A 351 5.82 -7.35 25.74
CA ARG A 351 6.94 -6.40 25.57
C ARG A 351 8.10 -6.96 24.76
N GLU A 352 8.44 -8.23 24.92
CA GLU A 352 9.50 -8.91 24.16
C GLU A 352 9.16 -9.00 22.68
N GLU A 353 7.91 -9.28 22.36
CA GLU A 353 7.42 -9.34 20.97
C GLU A 353 7.37 -7.93 20.35
N SER A 354 6.96 -6.94 21.12
CA SER A 354 7.03 -5.53 20.73
C SER A 354 8.46 -5.12 20.37
N LEU A 355 9.42 -5.42 21.23
CA LEU A 355 10.83 -5.12 20.99
C LEU A 355 11.38 -5.82 19.74
N ALA A 356 11.07 -7.11 19.58
CA ALA A 356 11.49 -7.88 18.42
C ALA A 356 10.92 -7.29 17.11
N CYS A 357 9.67 -6.87 17.14
CA CYS A 357 9.01 -6.23 15.99
C CYS A 357 9.65 -4.89 15.65
N HIS A 358 9.85 -3.99 16.62
CA HIS A 358 10.54 -2.72 16.41
C HIS A 358 11.96 -2.90 15.83
N LEU A 359 12.74 -3.86 16.38
CA LEU A 359 14.08 -4.16 15.87
C LEU A 359 14.04 -4.65 14.41
N ALA A 360 13.05 -5.47 14.05
CA ALA A 360 12.88 -5.94 12.68
C ALA A 360 12.58 -4.77 11.73
N VAL A 361 11.65 -3.89 12.11
CA VAL A 361 11.31 -2.68 11.33
C VAL A 361 12.53 -1.78 11.17
N ARG A 362 13.25 -1.50 12.25
CA ARG A 362 14.47 -0.68 12.25
C ARG A 362 15.50 -1.22 11.26
N ASN A 363 15.82 -2.52 11.38
CA ASN A 363 16.79 -3.17 10.50
C ASN A 363 16.37 -3.12 9.03
N GLN A 364 15.08 -3.25 8.76
CA GLN A 364 14.54 -3.16 7.41
C GLN A 364 14.66 -1.75 6.84
N LEU A 365 14.31 -0.72 7.62
CA LEU A 365 14.47 0.67 7.21
C LEU A 365 15.92 1.01 6.87
N LEU A 366 16.86 0.60 7.72
CA LEU A 366 18.31 0.80 7.49
C LEU A 366 18.80 0.07 6.23
N LYS A 367 18.36 -1.19 6.03
CA LYS A 367 18.71 -2.00 4.85
C LYS A 367 18.20 -1.39 3.54
N ASN A 368 17.03 -0.74 3.61
CA ASN A 368 16.41 -0.09 2.46
C ASN A 368 16.92 1.34 2.22
N GLY A 369 17.85 1.85 3.04
CA GLY A 369 18.46 3.17 2.88
C GLY A 369 17.60 4.32 3.46
N TYR A 370 16.55 4.04 4.22
CA TYR A 370 15.68 5.06 4.84
C TYR A 370 16.28 5.64 6.14
N ARG A 371 17.54 6.08 6.09
CA ARG A 371 18.22 6.68 7.26
C ARG A 371 17.67 8.05 7.65
N GLU A 372 17.15 8.80 6.70
CA GLU A 372 16.74 10.20 6.89
C GLU A 372 15.24 10.33 7.19
N GLY A 373 14.52 9.22 7.29
CA GLY A 373 13.07 9.21 7.42
C GLY A 373 12.56 9.40 8.85
N SER A 374 11.46 10.13 9.00
CA SER A 374 10.73 10.29 10.26
C SER A 374 10.32 8.96 10.91
N MET A 375 10.16 7.91 10.12
CA MET A 375 9.78 6.58 10.61
C MET A 375 10.89 5.93 11.44
N LEU A 376 12.16 6.07 11.05
CA LEU A 376 13.28 5.54 11.86
C LEU A 376 13.32 6.20 13.23
N LEU A 377 13.17 7.55 13.27
CA LEU A 377 13.11 8.31 14.52
C LEU A 377 11.96 7.85 15.42
N MET A 378 10.79 7.60 14.84
CA MET A 378 9.61 7.10 15.55
C MET A 378 9.85 5.71 16.12
N VAL A 379 10.44 4.80 15.35
CA VAL A 379 10.77 3.44 15.80
C VAL A 379 11.78 3.49 16.95
N ASP A 380 12.86 4.24 16.84
CA ASP A 380 13.88 4.37 17.88
C ASP A 380 13.29 4.97 19.18
N ASN A 381 12.42 5.96 19.04
CA ASN A 381 11.71 6.56 20.15
C ASN A 381 10.75 5.56 20.84
N ASN A 382 9.99 4.78 20.08
CA ASN A 382 9.06 3.80 20.62
C ASN A 382 9.79 2.59 21.24
N MET A 383 10.88 2.12 20.62
CA MET A 383 11.77 1.11 21.20
C MET A 383 12.28 1.51 22.58
N SER A 384 12.64 2.78 22.76
CA SER A 384 13.13 3.27 24.06
C SER A 384 12.09 3.14 25.16
N VAL A 385 10.81 3.34 24.84
CA VAL A 385 9.71 3.13 25.79
C VAL A 385 9.60 1.66 26.18
N VAL A 386 9.71 0.75 25.21
CA VAL A 386 9.67 -0.71 25.49
C VAL A 386 10.85 -1.15 26.37
N TYR A 387 12.06 -0.62 26.12
CA TYR A 387 13.21 -0.91 26.99
C TYR A 387 13.00 -0.41 28.41
N LEU A 388 12.43 0.79 28.61
CA LEU A 388 12.03 1.29 29.93
C LEU A 388 11.03 0.35 30.61
N ASP A 389 10.00 -0.10 29.88
CA ASP A 389 8.96 -0.99 30.40
C ASP A 389 9.50 -2.40 30.72
N LEU A 390 10.59 -2.81 30.07
CA LEU A 390 11.33 -4.04 30.36
C LEU A 390 12.33 -3.90 31.51
N GLY A 391 12.48 -2.70 32.10
CA GLY A 391 13.48 -2.42 33.14
C GLY A 391 14.92 -2.44 32.64
N LYS A 392 15.17 -2.12 31.38
CA LYS A 392 16.48 -2.09 30.71
C LYS A 392 16.80 -0.68 30.19
N PRO A 393 16.82 0.36 31.06
CA PRO A 393 16.96 1.75 30.62
C PRO A 393 18.27 2.03 29.88
N GLU A 394 19.37 1.36 30.22
CA GLU A 394 20.67 1.55 29.55
C GLU A 394 20.60 1.22 28.06
N GLU A 395 19.83 0.21 27.69
CA GLU A 395 19.69 -0.25 26.31
C GLU A 395 18.95 0.78 25.41
N ALA A 396 18.19 1.69 26.00
CA ALA A 396 17.47 2.73 25.28
C ALA A 396 18.38 3.90 24.86
N ILE A 397 19.47 4.15 25.56
CA ILE A 397 20.34 5.34 25.38
C ILE A 397 20.88 5.45 23.95
N PRO A 398 21.49 4.40 23.33
CA PRO A 398 22.07 4.53 22.01
C PRO A 398 21.02 4.90 20.95
N TYR A 399 19.82 4.35 21.03
CA TYR A 399 18.74 4.62 20.06
C TYR A 399 18.22 6.06 20.16
N LEU A 400 18.03 6.56 21.39
CA LEU A 400 17.60 7.94 21.61
C LEU A 400 18.70 8.96 21.23
N THR A 401 19.96 8.60 21.43
CA THR A 401 21.09 9.45 21.04
C THR A 401 21.18 9.50 19.51
N GLU A 402 21.10 8.36 18.82
CA GLU A 402 21.07 8.29 17.36
C GLU A 402 19.87 9.07 16.79
N ALA A 403 18.68 8.94 17.41
CA ALA A 403 17.50 9.71 17.02
C ALA A 403 17.76 11.24 17.11
N LEU A 404 18.37 11.73 18.18
CA LEU A 404 18.71 13.17 18.33
C LEU A 404 19.79 13.62 17.34
N GLU A 405 20.78 12.80 17.03
CA GLU A 405 21.77 13.10 16.00
C GLU A 405 21.12 13.23 14.63
N LEU A 406 20.26 12.29 14.25
CA LEU A 406 19.51 12.30 12.98
C LEU A 406 18.58 13.52 12.88
N THR A 407 17.91 13.93 13.98
CA THR A 407 17.09 15.15 13.96
C THR A 407 17.91 16.40 13.68
N LYS A 408 19.12 16.46 14.24
CA LYS A 408 20.05 17.58 14.04
C LYS A 408 20.58 17.58 12.59
N GLU A 409 21.00 16.43 12.08
CA GLU A 409 21.52 16.31 10.71
C GLU A 409 20.45 16.70 9.67
N ASN A 410 19.20 16.35 9.92
CA ASN A 410 18.07 16.62 9.00
C ASN A 410 17.39 17.97 9.27
N GLY A 411 17.87 18.77 10.20
CA GLY A 411 17.29 20.07 10.55
C GLY A 411 15.86 19.99 11.09
N LEU A 412 15.48 18.85 11.71
CA LEU A 412 14.16 18.65 12.28
C LEU A 412 14.03 19.40 13.60
N VAL A 413 12.82 19.87 13.89
CA VAL A 413 12.49 20.66 15.08
C VAL A 413 11.17 20.17 15.71
N GLY A 414 10.79 20.78 16.83
CA GLY A 414 9.50 20.51 17.47
C GLY A 414 9.46 19.14 18.14
N SER A 415 8.38 18.36 17.92
CA SER A 415 8.17 17.07 18.57
C SER A 415 9.24 16.04 18.22
N ALA A 416 9.82 16.10 17.02
CA ALA A 416 10.89 15.21 16.59
C ALA A 416 12.14 15.27 17.51
N VAL A 417 12.40 16.43 18.11
CA VAL A 417 13.47 16.64 19.09
C VAL A 417 12.97 16.47 20.52
N ALA A 418 11.81 17.04 20.84
CA ALA A 418 11.31 17.09 22.21
C ALA A 418 10.95 15.71 22.77
N GLU A 419 10.42 14.79 21.95
CA GLU A 419 10.03 13.45 22.40
C GLU A 419 11.22 12.54 22.75
N PRO A 420 12.26 12.38 21.91
CA PRO A 420 13.45 11.63 22.29
C PRO A 420 14.16 12.26 23.51
N THR A 421 14.19 13.60 23.60
CA THR A 421 14.75 14.30 24.74
C THR A 421 13.99 13.98 26.04
N TRP A 422 12.66 13.97 26.00
CA TRP A 422 11.82 13.54 27.12
C TRP A 422 12.08 12.08 27.52
N ASN A 423 12.19 11.18 26.56
CA ASN A 423 12.48 9.78 26.84
C ASN A 423 13.89 9.58 27.43
N LEU A 424 14.90 10.38 27.02
CA LEU A 424 16.21 10.40 27.72
C LEU A 424 16.08 10.84 29.17
N ALA A 425 15.29 11.88 29.47
CA ALA A 425 15.03 12.27 30.86
C ALA A 425 14.41 11.11 31.67
N ARG A 426 13.45 10.38 31.10
CA ARG A 426 12.86 9.17 31.74
C ARG A 426 13.88 8.07 31.94
N VAL A 427 14.77 7.84 30.99
CA VAL A 427 15.85 6.84 31.07
C VAL A 427 16.80 7.20 32.21
N TYR A 428 17.29 8.43 32.25
CA TYR A 428 18.21 8.85 33.31
C TYR A 428 17.54 8.88 34.69
N ARG A 429 16.25 9.21 34.76
CA ARG A 429 15.47 9.02 35.99
C ARG A 429 15.48 7.56 36.47
N ALA A 430 15.24 6.62 35.55
CA ALA A 430 15.23 5.19 35.88
C ALA A 430 16.62 4.68 36.34
N LEU A 431 17.68 5.30 35.82
CA LEU A 431 19.07 5.03 36.21
C LEU A 431 19.50 5.72 37.52
N GLY A 432 18.72 6.67 38.03
CA GLY A 432 19.08 7.48 39.21
C GLY A 432 20.12 8.56 38.94
N ASP A 433 20.39 8.92 37.68
CA ASP A 433 21.29 9.99 37.26
C ASP A 433 20.53 11.34 37.26
N GLU A 434 20.43 11.94 38.41
CA GLU A 434 19.65 13.16 38.65
C GLU A 434 20.15 14.35 37.84
N GLU A 435 21.45 14.44 37.60
CA GLU A 435 22.06 15.55 36.86
C GLU A 435 21.65 15.51 35.40
N LYS A 436 21.73 14.35 34.76
CA LYS A 436 21.32 14.19 33.38
C LYS A 436 19.80 14.23 33.22
N GLU A 437 19.02 13.66 34.19
CA GLU A 437 17.58 13.84 34.20
C GLU A 437 17.23 15.34 34.11
N ASP A 438 17.81 16.19 34.96
CA ASP A 438 17.50 17.61 34.98
C ASP A 438 17.86 18.33 33.66
N ILE A 439 18.97 17.97 33.04
CA ILE A 439 19.38 18.54 31.74
C ILE A 439 18.35 18.23 30.66
N TYR A 440 18.05 16.93 30.48
CA TYR A 440 17.13 16.50 29.43
C TYR A 440 15.67 16.89 29.72
N LEU A 441 15.27 16.92 31.00
CA LEU A 441 13.90 17.30 31.38
C LEU A 441 13.63 18.78 31.07
N LYS A 442 14.58 19.69 31.39
CA LYS A 442 14.46 21.13 31.07
C LYS A 442 14.36 21.34 29.56
N ALA A 443 15.22 20.69 28.79
CA ALA A 443 15.18 20.76 27.32
C ALA A 443 13.89 20.21 26.74
N ALA A 444 13.38 19.09 27.28
CA ALA A 444 12.11 18.51 26.84
C ALA A 444 10.91 19.42 27.12
N VAL A 445 10.85 20.05 28.31
CA VAL A 445 9.78 20.98 28.67
C VAL A 445 9.80 22.21 27.75
N GLU A 446 10.96 22.78 27.44
CA GLU A 446 11.07 23.88 26.46
C GLU A 446 10.56 23.45 25.09
N GLY A 447 11.02 22.31 24.56
CA GLY A 447 10.55 21.78 23.26
C GLY A 447 9.06 21.50 23.24
N PHE A 448 8.48 20.94 24.31
CA PHE A 448 7.04 20.70 24.39
C PHE A 448 6.22 21.98 24.47
N ARG A 449 6.74 23.04 25.08
CA ARG A 449 6.08 24.36 25.11
C ARG A 449 5.98 24.99 23.73
N GLU A 450 6.96 24.74 22.88
CA GLU A 450 6.99 25.24 21.50
C GLU A 450 6.05 24.45 20.57
N CYS A 451 5.94 23.13 20.74
CA CYS A 451 5.24 22.27 19.79
C CYS A 451 3.86 21.75 20.24
N TYR A 452 3.57 21.77 21.54
CA TYR A 452 2.31 21.25 22.08
C TYR A 452 1.50 22.29 22.87
N PRO A 453 0.15 22.27 22.77
CA PRO A 453 -0.70 23.13 23.57
C PRO A 453 -0.60 22.76 25.07
N PRO A 454 -0.96 23.68 26.00
CA PRO A 454 -0.83 23.47 27.45
C PRO A 454 -1.54 22.23 28.00
N GLU A 455 -2.64 21.84 27.38
CA GLU A 455 -3.46 20.67 27.73
C GLU A 455 -2.91 19.33 27.20
N HIS A 456 -1.85 19.35 26.42
CA HIS A 456 -1.29 18.13 25.87
C HIS A 456 -0.67 17.22 26.96
N PRO A 457 -1.04 15.92 27.03
CA PRO A 457 -0.63 15.02 28.13
C PRO A 457 0.89 14.95 28.37
N LYS A 458 1.69 14.86 27.29
CA LYS A 458 3.16 14.79 27.40
C LYS A 458 3.76 16.09 27.98
N ARG A 459 3.22 17.26 27.60
CA ARG A 459 3.64 18.55 28.13
C ARG A 459 3.29 18.65 29.62
N ILE A 460 2.06 18.31 29.98
CA ILE A 460 1.62 18.29 31.40
C ILE A 460 2.55 17.40 32.24
N ALA A 461 2.81 16.17 31.77
CA ALA A 461 3.65 15.21 32.48
C ALA A 461 5.10 15.72 32.68
N ALA A 462 5.68 16.35 31.65
CA ALA A 462 7.02 16.89 31.72
C ALA A 462 7.09 18.10 32.65
N GLU A 463 6.15 19.04 32.56
CA GLU A 463 6.08 20.23 33.44
C GLU A 463 5.81 19.84 34.90
N GLN A 464 4.96 18.87 35.15
CA GLN A 464 4.73 18.35 36.50
C GLN A 464 6.02 17.73 37.07
N ARG A 465 6.72 16.93 36.30
CA ARG A 465 7.98 16.34 36.75
C ARG A 465 9.03 17.37 37.05
N LEU A 466 9.11 18.45 36.24
CA LEU A 466 10.05 19.54 36.48
C LEU A 466 9.76 20.25 37.80
N LYS A 467 8.47 20.52 38.14
CA LYS A 467 8.06 21.07 39.44
C LYS A 467 8.47 20.17 40.59
N GLU A 468 8.18 18.86 40.52
CA GLU A 468 8.59 17.88 41.52
C GLU A 468 10.11 17.93 41.81
N ARG A 469 10.94 18.10 40.73
CA ARG A 469 12.40 18.23 40.88
C ARG A 469 12.83 19.57 41.50
N GLN A 470 12.04 20.60 41.33
CA GLN A 470 12.32 21.93 41.90
C GLN A 470 11.78 22.09 43.33
N GLY A 471 11.06 21.10 43.82
CA GLY A 471 10.48 21.13 45.18
C GLY A 471 9.24 22.01 45.30
N GLU A 472 8.55 22.25 44.18
CA GLU A 472 7.31 23.03 44.09
C GLU A 472 6.05 22.15 44.11
#